data_563b92e6c39125ce376af8ba2c550975
#
_entry.id   563b92e6c39125ce376af8ba2c550975
#
_cell.length_a   1.000
_cell.length_b   1.000
_cell.length_c   1.000
_cell.angle_alpha   90.00
_cell.angle_beta   90.00
_cell.angle_gamma   90.00
#
_symmetry.space_group_name_H-M   'P 1'
#
loop_
_entity.id
_entity.type
_entity.pdbx_description
1 polymer ?
#
loop_
_entity_poly.entity_id
_entity_poly.type
_entity_poly.pdbx_seq_one_letter_code
_entity_poly.pdbx_strand_id
1 'polypeptide(L)'
;GLYDIHTYPSKVQINTGEYSAMISAYRAAAPADAKMILGELGLKFIDERDAAYAVENDRRIAADPYASPSDSQMFVFDYMYGTDVADAVMQTAACGYSGCVVWMLDDAMHTKESGKLKIWGFWNILGEERYGTDRERIRPWYYAMSLLCRYFPQGMQIVDSGVSGIEGVRSMFGRTERGATLAVVNTNQDRAVELSLSGNIPELSNLSLYAYGNGLLKLDGEKLLPAQRELTLTAESRIRLAPETMLVYTSLE
;
A
#
# COMPACT_ATOMS: atom_id res chain seq x y z
N GLY A 1 1.91 -26.95 -4.51
CA GLY A 1 0.96 -26.10 -5.22
C GLY A 1 1.05 -24.66 -4.76
N LEU A 2 0.39 -23.76 -5.48
CA LEU A 2 0.21 -22.36 -5.11
C LEU A 2 -1.25 -22.20 -4.70
N TYR A 3 -1.49 -21.63 -3.52
CA TYR A 3 -2.82 -21.25 -3.04
C TYR A 3 -3.01 -19.77 -3.27
N ASP A 4 -4.14 -19.42 -3.84
CA ASP A 4 -4.53 -18.05 -4.13
C ASP A 4 -5.80 -17.71 -3.38
N ILE A 5 -5.81 -16.54 -2.74
CA ILE A 5 -7.00 -15.95 -2.12
C ILE A 5 -7.16 -14.50 -2.52
N HIS A 6 -8.38 -14.02 -2.53
CA HIS A 6 -8.73 -12.63 -2.84
C HIS A 6 -9.30 -11.96 -1.60
N THR A 7 -8.86 -10.76 -1.26
CA THR A 7 -9.33 -10.03 -0.09
C THR A 7 -9.50 -8.55 -0.36
N TYR A 8 -10.56 -7.98 0.21
CA TYR A 8 -10.85 -6.56 0.16
C TYR A 8 -11.18 -6.06 1.59
N PRO A 9 -10.16 -5.92 2.46
CA PRO A 9 -10.39 -5.46 3.82
C PRO A 9 -10.91 -4.01 3.86
N SER A 10 -11.62 -3.68 4.91
CA SER A 10 -11.97 -2.31 5.26
C SER A 10 -10.78 -1.58 5.91
N LYS A 11 -10.78 -0.26 5.89
CA LYS A 11 -9.75 0.57 6.50
C LYS A 11 -9.55 0.24 7.98
N VAL A 12 -10.63 0.12 8.75
CA VAL A 12 -10.57 -0.24 10.16
C VAL A 12 -9.92 -1.61 10.39
N GLN A 13 -10.22 -2.61 9.56
CA GLN A 13 -9.63 -3.95 9.68
C GLN A 13 -8.11 -3.93 9.43
N ILE A 14 -7.64 -3.08 8.51
CA ILE A 14 -6.21 -2.89 8.27
C ILE A 14 -5.58 -2.21 9.49
N ASN A 15 -6.14 -1.10 9.94
CA ASN A 15 -5.56 -0.28 11.00
C ASN A 15 -5.48 -1.02 12.33
N THR A 16 -6.53 -1.76 12.71
CA THR A 16 -6.58 -2.54 13.97
C THR A 16 -5.78 -3.83 13.94
N GLY A 17 -5.36 -4.29 12.75
CA GLY A 17 -4.70 -5.60 12.56
C GLY A 17 -5.66 -6.79 12.48
N GLU A 18 -6.98 -6.58 12.47
CA GLU A 18 -7.97 -7.64 12.22
C GLU A 18 -7.71 -8.32 10.86
N TYR A 19 -7.24 -7.56 9.88
CA TYR A 19 -6.82 -8.09 8.59
C TYR A 19 -5.69 -9.12 8.72
N SER A 20 -4.64 -8.83 9.50
CA SER A 20 -3.57 -9.78 9.79
C SER A 20 -4.09 -11.06 10.43
N ALA A 21 -5.01 -10.95 11.39
CA ALA A 21 -5.61 -12.11 12.05
C ALA A 21 -6.37 -12.99 11.04
N MET A 22 -7.15 -12.38 10.15
CA MET A 22 -7.90 -13.07 9.11
C MET A 22 -6.98 -13.84 8.16
N ILE A 23 -5.98 -13.18 7.56
CA ILE A 23 -5.08 -13.83 6.58
C ILE A 23 -4.17 -14.86 7.24
N SER A 24 -3.79 -14.68 8.52
CA SER A 24 -3.06 -15.67 9.30
C SER A 24 -3.87 -16.94 9.51
N ALA A 25 -5.20 -16.82 9.73
CA ALA A 25 -6.08 -17.98 9.82
C ALA A 25 -6.12 -18.78 8.51
N TYR A 26 -6.19 -18.11 7.35
CA TYR A 26 -6.08 -18.78 6.05
C TYR A 26 -4.71 -19.45 5.87
N ARG A 27 -3.63 -18.77 6.26
CA ARG A 27 -2.27 -19.34 6.20
C ARG A 27 -2.13 -20.58 7.07
N ALA A 28 -2.69 -20.57 8.27
CA ALA A 28 -2.69 -21.71 9.18
C ALA A 28 -3.52 -22.91 8.69
N ALA A 29 -4.57 -22.66 7.91
CA ALA A 29 -5.39 -23.71 7.32
C ALA A 29 -4.76 -24.38 6.09
N ALA A 30 -3.77 -23.73 5.46
CA ALA A 30 -3.05 -24.29 4.32
C ALA A 30 -1.93 -25.25 4.79
N PRO A 31 -1.48 -26.23 3.96
CA PRO A 31 -0.33 -27.03 4.26
C PRO A 31 0.91 -26.19 4.59
N ALA A 32 1.75 -26.65 5.52
CA ALA A 32 2.90 -25.87 6.02
C ALA A 32 3.90 -25.48 4.93
N ASP A 33 4.08 -26.33 3.93
CA ASP A 33 4.97 -26.14 2.77
C ASP A 33 4.30 -25.42 1.60
N ALA A 34 3.01 -25.08 1.71
CA ALA A 34 2.29 -24.41 0.65
C ALA A 34 2.75 -22.97 0.47
N LYS A 35 2.94 -22.58 -0.78
CA LYS A 35 3.08 -21.17 -1.14
C LYS A 35 1.69 -20.55 -1.26
N MET A 36 1.53 -19.38 -0.66
CA MET A 36 0.29 -18.62 -0.73
C MET A 36 0.54 -17.24 -1.31
N ILE A 37 -0.39 -16.77 -2.12
CA ILE A 37 -0.44 -15.40 -2.61
C ILE A 37 -1.83 -14.81 -2.35
N LEU A 38 -1.89 -13.49 -2.29
CA LEU A 38 -3.13 -12.76 -2.52
C LEU A 38 -3.17 -12.37 -4.00
N GLY A 39 -4.02 -13.04 -4.78
CA GLY A 39 -4.18 -12.78 -6.22
C GLY A 39 -5.00 -11.53 -6.50
N GLU A 40 -5.77 -11.07 -5.51
CA GLU A 40 -6.38 -9.74 -5.51
C GLU A 40 -6.36 -9.14 -4.11
N LEU A 41 -5.83 -7.94 -4.01
CA LEU A 41 -5.85 -7.11 -2.80
C LEU A 41 -6.30 -5.69 -3.16
N GLY A 42 -7.37 -5.24 -2.56
CA GLY A 42 -7.87 -3.86 -2.65
C GLY A 42 -8.50 -3.43 -1.33
N LEU A 43 -9.04 -2.23 -1.28
CA LEU A 43 -9.71 -1.69 -0.09
C LEU A 43 -11.18 -1.47 -0.40
N LYS A 44 -12.10 -2.01 0.43
CA LYS A 44 -13.53 -1.75 0.38
C LYS A 44 -14.04 -1.34 1.76
N PHE A 45 -14.90 -0.34 1.83
CA PHE A 45 -15.50 0.12 3.08
C PHE A 45 -16.76 -0.69 3.42
N ILE A 46 -16.56 -1.98 3.75
CA ILE A 46 -17.65 -2.94 4.03
C ILE A 46 -17.93 -3.11 5.53
N ASP A 47 -17.06 -2.63 6.41
CA ASP A 47 -17.25 -2.65 7.85
C ASP A 47 -18.09 -1.44 8.29
N GLU A 48 -19.04 -1.65 9.20
CA GLU A 48 -19.91 -0.58 9.70
C GLU A 48 -19.15 0.58 10.35
N ARG A 49 -17.98 0.30 10.90
CA ARG A 49 -17.08 1.33 11.47
C ARG A 49 -16.50 2.27 10.42
N ASP A 50 -16.49 1.85 9.16
CA ASP A 50 -16.06 2.63 8.00
C ASP A 50 -17.22 3.23 7.20
N ALA A 51 -18.45 3.23 7.73
CA ALA A 51 -19.66 3.69 7.02
C ALA A 51 -19.55 5.10 6.46
N ALA A 52 -18.83 6.00 7.13
CA ALA A 52 -18.61 7.36 6.62
C ALA A 52 -17.82 7.37 5.30
N TYR A 53 -16.84 6.48 5.16
CA TYR A 53 -16.08 6.33 3.91
C TYR A 53 -16.93 5.69 2.81
N ALA A 54 -17.78 4.72 3.14
CA ALA A 54 -18.72 4.12 2.19
C ALA A 54 -19.66 5.18 1.60
N VAL A 55 -20.27 5.99 2.45
CA VAL A 55 -21.17 7.10 2.04
C VAL A 55 -20.43 8.13 1.16
N GLU A 56 -19.20 8.48 1.53
CA GLU A 56 -18.40 9.41 0.73
C GLU A 56 -17.98 8.80 -0.61
N ASN A 57 -17.65 7.52 -0.65
CA ASN A 57 -17.36 6.81 -1.90
C ASN A 57 -18.56 6.85 -2.85
N ASP A 58 -19.76 6.52 -2.35
CA ASP A 58 -21.00 6.54 -3.13
C ASP A 58 -21.32 7.95 -3.63
N ARG A 59 -21.10 8.97 -2.81
CA ARG A 59 -21.27 10.38 -3.21
C ARG A 59 -20.32 10.75 -4.34
N ARG A 60 -19.05 10.33 -4.27
CA ARG A 60 -18.06 10.59 -5.33
C ARG A 60 -18.40 9.84 -6.62
N ILE A 61 -18.85 8.58 -6.51
CA ILE A 61 -19.35 7.80 -7.66
C ILE A 61 -20.51 8.52 -8.34
N ALA A 62 -21.50 8.98 -7.56
CA ALA A 62 -22.66 9.67 -8.10
C ALA A 62 -22.31 11.02 -8.77
N ALA A 63 -21.24 11.68 -8.33
CA ALA A 63 -20.76 12.93 -8.90
C ALA A 63 -19.90 12.74 -10.16
N ASP A 64 -19.38 11.55 -10.42
CA ASP A 64 -18.51 11.25 -11.55
C ASP A 64 -19.31 10.64 -12.71
N PRO A 65 -19.37 11.32 -13.89
CA PRO A 65 -20.16 10.84 -15.02
C PRO A 65 -19.65 9.53 -15.63
N TYR A 66 -18.41 9.15 -15.34
CA TYR A 66 -17.76 7.96 -15.90
C TYR A 66 -17.68 6.81 -14.92
N ALA A 67 -17.86 7.03 -13.62
CA ALA A 67 -17.80 5.99 -12.62
C ALA A 67 -18.98 5.02 -12.72
N SER A 68 -18.68 3.72 -12.66
CA SER A 68 -19.69 2.69 -12.52
C SER A 68 -20.28 2.70 -11.11
N PRO A 69 -21.62 2.74 -10.96
CA PRO A 69 -22.26 2.71 -9.64
C PRO A 69 -22.13 1.34 -8.96
N SER A 70 -21.83 0.27 -9.71
CA SER A 70 -21.84 -1.07 -9.16
C SER A 70 -20.56 -1.46 -8.45
N ASP A 71 -19.42 -0.87 -8.83
CA ASP A 71 -18.13 -1.28 -8.28
C ASP A 71 -17.02 -0.29 -8.64
N SER A 72 -16.94 0.84 -7.95
CA SER A 72 -15.85 1.81 -8.08
C SER A 72 -15.32 2.21 -6.72
N GLN A 73 -14.01 2.43 -6.64
CA GLN A 73 -13.31 2.87 -5.45
C GLN A 73 -12.71 4.27 -5.69
N MET A 74 -13.48 5.31 -5.35
CA MET A 74 -13.11 6.68 -5.66
C MET A 74 -11.98 7.23 -4.76
N PHE A 75 -11.63 6.53 -3.69
CA PHE A 75 -10.47 6.89 -2.86
C PHE A 75 -9.13 6.55 -3.51
N VAL A 76 -9.10 5.87 -4.65
CA VAL A 76 -7.86 5.68 -5.45
C VAL A 76 -7.19 7.00 -5.87
N PHE A 77 -7.94 8.11 -5.81
CA PHE A 77 -7.41 9.46 -6.07
C PHE A 77 -6.77 10.11 -4.83
N ASP A 78 -6.93 9.52 -3.64
CA ASP A 78 -6.45 10.06 -2.38
C ASP A 78 -5.17 9.34 -1.92
N TYR A 79 -4.27 10.06 -1.23
CA TYR A 79 -3.05 9.46 -0.67
C TYR A 79 -3.34 8.40 0.39
N MET A 80 -4.42 8.57 1.15
CA MET A 80 -4.91 7.61 2.15
C MET A 80 -5.01 6.19 1.57
N TYR A 81 -5.58 6.04 0.37
CA TYR A 81 -5.75 4.74 -0.25
C TYR A 81 -4.41 4.01 -0.42
N GLY A 82 -3.38 4.72 -0.85
CA GLY A 82 -2.05 4.15 -1.03
C GLY A 82 -1.38 3.75 0.29
N THR A 83 -1.57 4.50 1.38
CA THR A 83 -1.03 4.13 2.70
C THR A 83 -1.74 2.91 3.28
N ASP A 84 -3.07 2.83 3.15
CA ASP A 84 -3.85 1.70 3.66
C ASP A 84 -3.54 0.41 2.88
N VAL A 85 -3.46 0.47 1.54
CA VAL A 85 -3.06 -0.70 0.73
C VAL A 85 -1.62 -1.09 1.01
N ALA A 86 -0.70 -0.14 1.21
CA ALA A 86 0.67 -0.44 1.59
C ALA A 86 0.75 -1.15 2.96
N ASP A 87 -0.03 -0.72 3.95
CA ASP A 87 -0.14 -1.40 5.24
C ASP A 87 -0.66 -2.84 5.05
N ALA A 88 -1.70 -3.05 4.24
CA ALA A 88 -2.22 -4.38 3.95
C ALA A 88 -1.19 -5.29 3.26
N VAL A 89 -0.38 -4.75 2.32
CA VAL A 89 0.74 -5.48 1.70
C VAL A 89 1.79 -5.87 2.73
N MET A 90 2.15 -4.98 3.65
CA MET A 90 3.12 -5.28 4.72
C MET A 90 2.59 -6.35 5.67
N GLN A 91 1.30 -6.29 6.05
CA GLN A 91 0.66 -7.33 6.87
C GLN A 91 0.67 -8.69 6.14
N THR A 92 0.40 -8.69 4.84
CA THR A 92 0.42 -9.90 4.00
C THR A 92 1.81 -10.55 4.01
N ALA A 93 2.87 -9.77 3.82
CA ALA A 93 4.23 -10.25 3.87
C ALA A 93 4.61 -10.80 5.26
N ALA A 94 4.23 -10.09 6.33
CA ALA A 94 4.46 -10.50 7.71
C ALA A 94 3.75 -11.82 8.07
N CYS A 95 2.60 -12.10 7.45
CA CYS A 95 1.86 -13.36 7.63
C CYS A 95 2.43 -14.53 6.79
N GLY A 96 3.58 -14.36 6.13
CA GLY A 96 4.27 -15.43 5.40
C GLY A 96 3.69 -15.76 4.03
N TYR A 97 3.01 -14.83 3.41
CA TYR A 97 2.61 -14.94 2.00
C TYR A 97 3.79 -14.67 1.08
N SER A 98 3.82 -15.38 -0.04
CA SER A 98 4.90 -15.28 -1.04
C SER A 98 4.79 -14.03 -1.92
N GLY A 99 3.66 -13.32 -1.86
CA GLY A 99 3.40 -12.10 -2.61
C GLY A 99 1.93 -11.72 -2.63
N CYS A 100 1.66 -10.55 -3.19
CA CYS A 100 0.29 -10.11 -3.45
C CYS A 100 0.22 -9.35 -4.78
N VAL A 101 -0.95 -9.36 -5.39
CA VAL A 101 -1.32 -8.59 -6.57
C VAL A 101 -2.39 -7.60 -6.14
N VAL A 102 -2.14 -6.32 -6.33
CA VAL A 102 -3.15 -5.30 -5.98
C VAL A 102 -4.17 -5.14 -7.09
N TRP A 103 -5.43 -4.94 -6.72
CA TRP A 103 -6.51 -4.67 -7.64
C TRP A 103 -6.73 -3.16 -7.75
N MET A 104 -6.39 -2.50 -8.89
CA MET A 104 -5.84 -3.13 -10.08
C MET A 104 -4.95 -2.16 -10.88
N LEU A 105 -4.32 -2.68 -11.97
CA LEU A 105 -3.41 -1.89 -12.80
C LEU A 105 -4.12 -0.74 -13.51
N ASP A 106 -5.23 -1.01 -14.20
CA ASP A 106 -5.98 -0.09 -15.03
C ASP A 106 -7.48 -0.17 -14.73
N ASP A 107 -8.23 0.91 -14.96
CA ASP A 107 -9.68 0.90 -14.76
C ASP A 107 -10.35 -0.06 -15.74
N ALA A 108 -11.29 -0.85 -15.24
CA ALA A 108 -12.04 -1.78 -16.06
C ALA A 108 -13.26 -1.11 -16.69
N MET A 109 -13.48 -1.36 -17.98
CA MET A 109 -14.67 -0.90 -18.68
C MET A 109 -15.83 -1.90 -18.56
N HIS A 110 -17.02 -1.36 -18.31
CA HIS A 110 -18.25 -2.16 -18.27
C HIS A 110 -19.18 -1.80 -19.45
N THR A 111 -19.26 -2.71 -20.40
CA THR A 111 -20.18 -2.57 -21.54
C THR A 111 -21.65 -2.55 -21.12
N LYS A 112 -21.99 -3.25 -20.04
CA LYS A 112 -23.37 -3.30 -19.49
C LYS A 112 -23.85 -1.96 -18.93
N GLU A 113 -22.93 -1.08 -18.56
CA GLU A 113 -23.21 0.22 -17.95
C GLU A 113 -22.93 1.38 -18.89
N SER A 114 -23.18 1.19 -20.20
CA SER A 114 -23.04 2.23 -21.22
C SER A 114 -21.62 2.82 -21.32
N GLY A 115 -20.62 1.98 -21.10
CA GLY A 115 -19.20 2.39 -21.19
C GLY A 115 -18.65 3.05 -19.94
N LYS A 116 -19.37 2.98 -18.80
CA LYS A 116 -18.85 3.44 -17.52
C LYS A 116 -17.67 2.57 -17.04
N LEU A 117 -16.82 3.17 -16.21
CA LEU A 117 -15.61 2.57 -15.69
C LEU A 117 -15.83 2.03 -14.28
N LYS A 118 -15.32 0.85 -14.01
CA LYS A 118 -14.99 0.46 -12.63
C LYS A 118 -13.66 1.10 -12.27
N ILE A 119 -13.73 2.18 -11.51
CA ILE A 119 -12.56 2.98 -11.15
C ILE A 119 -11.87 2.33 -9.96
N TRP A 120 -10.72 1.68 -10.23
CA TRP A 120 -9.88 1.00 -9.25
C TRP A 120 -8.39 1.15 -9.56
N GLY A 121 -8.04 1.46 -10.81
CA GLY A 121 -6.70 1.36 -11.36
C GLY A 121 -5.72 2.40 -10.83
N PHE A 122 -4.46 2.20 -11.15
CA PHE A 122 -3.41 3.21 -11.02
C PHE A 122 -3.61 4.37 -12.00
N TRP A 123 -4.28 4.11 -13.13
CA TRP A 123 -4.65 5.06 -14.19
C TRP A 123 -5.79 4.49 -15.03
N ASN A 124 -6.13 5.18 -16.10
CA ASN A 124 -6.97 4.65 -17.18
C ASN A 124 -6.27 4.90 -18.52
N ILE A 125 -5.80 3.85 -19.17
CA ILE A 125 -5.02 3.95 -20.42
C ILE A 125 -5.80 4.52 -21.62
N LEU A 126 -7.12 4.51 -21.56
CA LEU A 126 -7.99 5.09 -22.61
C LEU A 126 -8.72 6.34 -22.12
N GLY A 127 -8.29 6.91 -20.99
CA GLY A 127 -9.03 7.96 -20.30
C GLY A 127 -9.17 9.22 -21.14
N GLU A 128 -8.07 9.80 -21.59
CA GLU A 128 -8.07 11.02 -22.38
C GLU A 128 -8.70 10.81 -23.76
N GLU A 129 -8.27 9.77 -24.45
CA GLU A 129 -8.76 9.45 -25.80
C GLU A 129 -10.27 9.23 -25.83
N ARG A 130 -10.80 8.47 -24.85
CA ARG A 130 -12.19 8.06 -24.86
C ARG A 130 -13.14 9.06 -24.23
N TYR A 131 -12.68 9.75 -23.18
CA TYR A 131 -13.53 10.61 -22.34
C TYR A 131 -13.17 12.10 -22.44
N GLY A 132 -12.08 12.43 -23.13
CA GLY A 132 -11.60 13.82 -23.22
C GLY A 132 -11.26 14.42 -21.86
N THR A 133 -10.80 13.59 -20.92
CA THR A 133 -10.50 13.96 -19.54
C THR A 133 -9.07 13.55 -19.21
N ASP A 134 -8.54 14.16 -18.15
CA ASP A 134 -7.22 13.86 -17.60
C ASP A 134 -7.20 12.55 -16.78
N ARG A 135 -7.81 11.50 -17.33
CA ARG A 135 -7.99 10.20 -16.68
C ARG A 135 -6.79 9.29 -16.80
N GLU A 136 -5.90 9.57 -17.73
CA GLU A 136 -4.66 8.81 -17.92
C GLU A 136 -3.59 9.14 -16.88
N ARG A 137 -3.79 10.19 -16.09
CA ARG A 137 -2.84 10.55 -15.03
C ARG A 137 -2.65 9.43 -14.04
N ILE A 138 -1.39 9.18 -13.71
CA ILE A 138 -1.00 8.27 -12.64
C ILE A 138 -1.55 8.77 -11.31
N ARG A 139 -2.32 7.92 -10.64
CA ARG A 139 -2.91 8.23 -9.34
C ARG A 139 -1.90 8.05 -8.21
N PRO A 140 -2.06 8.75 -7.08
CA PRO A 140 -1.07 8.73 -6.00
C PRO A 140 -0.67 7.34 -5.53
N TRP A 141 -1.61 6.41 -5.37
CA TRP A 141 -1.34 5.09 -4.82
C TRP A 141 -0.42 4.20 -5.68
N TYR A 142 -0.27 4.52 -6.99
CA TYR A 142 0.75 3.91 -7.83
C TYR A 142 2.16 4.06 -7.22
N TYR A 143 2.47 5.26 -6.70
CA TYR A 143 3.80 5.52 -6.15
C TYR A 143 4.06 4.75 -4.86
N ALA A 144 3.04 4.54 -4.02
CA ALA A 144 3.18 3.68 -2.84
C ALA A 144 3.52 2.23 -3.25
N MET A 145 2.76 1.69 -4.23
CA MET A 145 2.99 0.32 -4.71
C MET A 145 4.31 0.20 -5.47
N SER A 146 4.68 1.18 -6.28
CA SER A 146 5.95 1.19 -7.00
C SER A 146 7.17 1.12 -6.06
N LEU A 147 7.12 1.79 -4.90
CA LEU A 147 8.15 1.70 -3.88
C LEU A 147 8.26 0.29 -3.29
N LEU A 148 7.13 -0.33 -2.95
CA LEU A 148 7.12 -1.69 -2.42
C LEU A 148 7.59 -2.71 -3.47
N CYS A 149 7.08 -2.63 -4.70
CA CYS A 149 7.49 -3.54 -5.78
C CYS A 149 8.98 -3.41 -6.11
N ARG A 150 9.52 -2.18 -6.13
CA ARG A 150 10.91 -1.93 -6.50
C ARG A 150 11.89 -2.34 -5.41
N TYR A 151 11.58 -2.06 -4.16
CA TYR A 151 12.53 -2.17 -3.06
C TYR A 151 12.29 -3.37 -2.14
N PHE A 152 11.28 -4.19 -2.46
CA PHE A 152 11.09 -5.54 -1.91
C PHE A 152 11.03 -6.56 -3.06
N PRO A 153 12.15 -6.75 -3.78
CA PRO A 153 12.19 -7.61 -4.96
C PRO A 153 12.02 -9.09 -4.60
N GLN A 154 11.72 -9.88 -5.62
CA GLN A 154 11.66 -11.34 -5.51
C GLN A 154 12.94 -11.91 -4.87
N GLY A 155 12.74 -12.83 -3.92
CA GLY A 155 13.84 -13.48 -3.19
C GLY A 155 14.37 -12.67 -2.01
N MET A 156 13.82 -11.48 -1.72
CA MET A 156 14.14 -10.74 -0.50
C MET A 156 13.66 -11.50 0.73
N GLN A 157 14.53 -11.66 1.71
CA GLN A 157 14.16 -12.21 3.01
C GLN A 157 13.47 -11.12 3.83
N ILE A 158 12.19 -11.30 4.09
CA ILE A 158 11.46 -10.45 5.04
C ILE A 158 11.84 -10.92 6.45
N VAL A 159 12.30 -9.97 7.26
CA VAL A 159 12.69 -10.19 8.64
C VAL A 159 11.56 -9.69 9.53
N ASP A 160 11.27 -10.43 10.58
CA ASP A 160 10.26 -10.01 11.56
C ASP A 160 10.63 -8.63 12.12
N SER A 161 9.78 -7.68 11.83
CA SER A 161 9.90 -6.31 12.30
C SER A 161 8.51 -5.83 12.67
N GLY A 162 8.32 -5.43 13.92
CA GLY A 162 7.03 -4.99 14.42
C GLY A 162 7.09 -3.58 14.98
N VAL A 163 5.98 -2.87 14.90
CA VAL A 163 5.75 -1.65 15.67
C VAL A 163 4.89 -2.01 16.87
N SER A 164 5.34 -1.67 18.06
CA SER A 164 4.58 -1.93 19.29
C SER A 164 3.89 -0.67 19.81
N GLY A 165 2.67 -0.84 20.30
CA GLY A 165 1.95 0.18 21.07
C GLY A 165 1.29 1.30 20.25
N ILE A 166 1.30 1.22 18.92
CA ILE A 166 0.70 2.26 18.07
C ILE A 166 -0.15 1.59 16.98
N GLU A 167 -1.46 1.78 17.09
CA GLU A 167 -2.42 1.35 16.07
C GLU A 167 -2.27 2.17 14.79
N GLY A 168 -2.47 1.54 13.62
CA GLY A 168 -2.34 2.19 12.31
C GLY A 168 -0.90 2.50 11.91
N VAL A 169 0.10 1.92 12.59
CA VAL A 169 1.51 2.07 12.23
C VAL A 169 2.15 0.69 12.04
N ARG A 170 2.82 0.49 10.90
CA ARG A 170 3.51 -0.76 10.56
C ARG A 170 4.91 -0.50 10.08
N SER A 171 5.74 -1.55 10.22
CA SER A 171 7.04 -1.62 9.57
C SER A 171 7.21 -2.94 8.83
N MET A 172 8.01 -2.92 7.78
CA MET A 172 8.48 -4.10 7.08
C MET A 172 9.95 -3.93 6.77
N PHE A 173 10.76 -4.89 7.20
CA PHE A 173 12.18 -4.92 6.93
C PHE A 173 12.53 -6.12 6.07
N GLY A 174 13.26 -5.87 5.00
CA GLY A 174 13.75 -6.90 4.10
C GLY A 174 15.23 -6.76 3.80
N ARG A 175 15.89 -7.88 3.54
CA ARG A 175 17.32 -7.91 3.17
C ARG A 175 17.59 -8.91 2.05
N THR A 176 18.59 -8.58 1.25
CA THR A 176 19.20 -9.42 0.23
C THR A 176 20.72 -9.36 0.40
N GLU A 177 21.47 -10.11 -0.39
CA GLU A 177 22.94 -9.97 -0.46
C GLU A 177 23.37 -8.58 -0.97
N ARG A 178 22.50 -7.89 -1.73
CA ARG A 178 22.79 -6.59 -2.35
C ARG A 178 22.45 -5.39 -1.48
N GLY A 179 21.67 -5.58 -0.43
CA GLY A 179 21.24 -4.49 0.44
C GLY A 179 19.98 -4.80 1.23
N ALA A 180 19.48 -3.78 1.90
CA ALA A 180 18.32 -3.86 2.78
C ALA A 180 17.33 -2.72 2.52
N THR A 181 16.08 -2.96 2.89
CA THR A 181 15.00 -1.96 2.83
C THR A 181 14.18 -2.00 4.11
N LEU A 182 13.93 -0.83 4.69
CA LEU A 182 12.96 -0.61 5.76
C LEU A 182 11.84 0.27 5.23
N ALA A 183 10.63 -0.24 5.20
CA ALA A 183 9.42 0.54 4.97
C ALA A 183 8.67 0.73 6.29
N VAL A 184 8.17 1.94 6.53
CA VAL A 184 7.31 2.28 7.66
C VAL A 184 6.11 3.07 7.16
N VAL A 185 4.93 2.75 7.64
CA VAL A 185 3.68 3.42 7.25
C VAL A 185 2.90 3.87 8.47
N ASN A 186 2.30 5.05 8.37
CA ASN A 186 1.34 5.60 9.33
C ASN A 186 0.03 5.87 8.60
N THR A 187 -1.00 5.08 8.87
CA THR A 187 -2.34 5.21 8.27
C THR A 187 -3.28 6.10 9.08
N ASN A 188 -2.83 6.61 10.24
CA ASN A 188 -3.62 7.57 11.01
C ASN A 188 -3.80 8.86 10.20
N GLN A 189 -4.99 9.45 10.27
CA GLN A 189 -5.33 10.66 9.50
C GLN A 189 -4.91 11.97 10.20
N ASP A 190 -4.84 11.96 11.52
CA ASP A 190 -4.68 13.14 12.35
C ASP A 190 -3.48 13.07 13.31
N ARG A 191 -2.82 11.90 13.39
CA ARG A 191 -1.75 11.67 14.36
C ARG A 191 -0.40 11.44 13.68
N ALA A 192 0.52 12.36 13.88
CA ALA A 192 1.93 12.12 13.60
C ALA A 192 2.54 11.22 14.69
N VAL A 193 3.52 10.39 14.31
CA VAL A 193 4.20 9.48 15.24
C VAL A 193 5.71 9.62 15.12
N GLU A 194 6.40 9.31 16.21
CA GLU A 194 7.86 9.16 16.22
C GLU A 194 8.19 7.74 16.69
N LEU A 195 8.92 7.01 15.86
CA LEU A 195 9.37 5.66 16.13
C LEU A 195 10.82 5.67 16.60
N SER A 196 11.10 4.92 17.64
CA SER A 196 12.45 4.56 18.07
C SER A 196 12.79 3.19 17.52
N LEU A 197 13.93 3.04 16.93
CA LEU A 197 14.44 1.72 16.56
C LEU A 197 14.94 1.02 17.84
N SER A 198 14.70 -0.29 17.95
CA SER A 198 15.12 -1.10 19.07
C SER A 198 15.45 -2.53 18.66
N GLY A 199 16.22 -3.24 19.47
CA GLY A 199 16.64 -4.62 19.19
C GLY A 199 18.03 -4.70 18.56
N ASN A 200 18.36 -5.85 18.01
CA ASN A 200 19.65 -6.07 17.36
C ASN A 200 19.60 -5.57 15.88
N ILE A 201 19.59 -4.25 15.74
CA ILE A 201 19.51 -3.60 14.43
C ILE A 201 20.94 -3.37 13.94
N PRO A 202 21.35 -3.97 12.83
CA PRO A 202 22.62 -3.63 12.21
C PRO A 202 22.58 -2.16 11.74
N GLU A 203 23.71 -1.50 11.76
CA GLU A 203 23.83 -0.20 11.12
C GLU A 203 23.49 -0.34 9.62
N LEU A 204 22.55 0.46 9.17
CA LEU A 204 22.17 0.55 7.76
C LEU A 204 22.70 1.88 7.21
N SER A 205 23.68 1.82 6.32
CA SER A 205 24.34 3.00 5.73
C SER A 205 24.03 3.12 4.23
N ASN A 206 24.35 4.28 3.68
CA ASN A 206 24.13 4.62 2.27
C ASN A 206 22.68 4.46 1.80
N LEU A 207 21.75 4.81 2.67
CA LEU A 207 20.34 4.69 2.37
C LEU A 207 19.83 5.87 1.56
N SER A 208 18.96 5.58 0.59
CA SER A 208 18.03 6.54 -0.01
C SER A 208 16.72 6.49 0.74
N LEU A 209 16.16 7.66 1.07
CA LEU A 209 14.83 7.81 1.63
C LEU A 209 13.85 8.24 0.55
N TYR A 210 12.79 7.47 0.38
CA TYR A 210 11.62 7.84 -0.40
C TYR A 210 10.45 8.10 0.53
N ALA A 211 9.67 9.15 0.25
CA ALA A 211 8.51 9.52 1.04
C ALA A 211 7.26 9.53 0.15
N TYR A 212 6.23 8.85 0.61
CA TYR A 212 4.90 8.85 0.03
C TYR A 212 3.92 9.51 0.99
N GLY A 213 3.10 10.44 0.49
CA GLY A 213 2.10 11.19 1.24
C GLY A 213 1.79 12.51 0.55
N ASN A 214 0.74 13.17 0.99
CA ASN A 214 0.35 14.46 0.40
C ASN A 214 1.46 15.51 0.54
N GLY A 215 1.89 16.06 -0.59
CA GLY A 215 2.97 17.04 -0.64
C GLY A 215 4.39 16.48 -0.41
N LEU A 216 4.55 15.17 -0.26
CA LEU A 216 5.85 14.54 0.02
C LEU A 216 6.51 13.90 -1.19
N LEU A 217 5.74 13.56 -2.23
CA LEU A 217 6.29 12.96 -3.44
C LEU A 217 7.26 13.93 -4.12
N LYS A 218 8.48 13.46 -4.39
CA LYS A 218 9.44 14.14 -5.25
C LYS A 218 9.46 13.45 -6.60
N LEU A 219 9.03 14.14 -7.63
CA LEU A 219 8.90 13.60 -8.98
C LEU A 219 9.77 14.39 -9.97
N ASP A 220 10.31 13.68 -10.96
CA ASP A 220 10.87 14.21 -12.20
C ASP A 220 10.07 13.59 -13.35
N GLY A 221 9.10 14.33 -13.88
CA GLY A 221 8.01 13.78 -14.66
C GLY A 221 7.22 12.76 -13.80
N GLU A 222 7.13 11.52 -14.27
CA GLU A 222 6.48 10.43 -13.53
C GLU A 222 7.46 9.61 -12.67
N LYS A 223 8.77 9.90 -12.76
CA LYS A 223 9.81 9.19 -12.03
C LYS A 223 9.88 9.66 -10.59
N LEU A 224 9.74 8.74 -9.66
CA LEU A 224 9.91 9.01 -8.24
C LEU A 224 11.40 9.18 -7.89
N LEU A 225 11.72 10.30 -7.25
CA LEU A 225 13.04 10.64 -6.75
C LEU A 225 13.13 10.45 -5.22
N PRO A 226 14.32 10.12 -4.68
CA PRO A 226 14.49 10.06 -3.24
C PRO A 226 14.37 11.46 -2.62
N ALA A 227 13.76 11.50 -1.44
CA ALA A 227 13.69 12.72 -0.62
C ALA A 227 15.05 13.10 -0.05
N GLN A 228 15.85 12.09 0.32
CA GLN A 228 17.21 12.24 0.83
C GLN A 228 18.08 11.05 0.37
N ARG A 229 19.39 11.23 0.41
CA ARG A 229 20.40 10.21 0.07
C ARG A 229 21.47 10.15 1.15
N GLU A 230 22.26 9.08 1.12
CA GLU A 230 23.43 8.88 2.00
C GLU A 230 23.07 8.92 3.49
N LEU A 231 21.87 8.38 3.82
CA LEU A 231 21.42 8.29 5.19
C LEU A 231 21.99 7.06 5.88
N THR A 232 22.13 7.17 7.20
CA THR A 232 22.45 6.04 8.08
C THR A 232 21.37 5.90 9.14
N LEU A 233 20.88 4.69 9.35
CA LEU A 233 20.01 4.33 10.45
C LEU A 233 20.76 3.44 11.45
N THR A 234 20.67 3.80 12.72
CA THR A 234 21.23 3.08 13.86
C THR A 234 20.14 2.81 14.89
N ALA A 235 20.45 2.07 15.93
CA ALA A 235 19.51 1.85 17.06
C ALA A 235 19.12 3.16 17.79
N GLU A 236 19.86 4.25 17.60
CA GLU A 236 19.56 5.56 18.19
C GLU A 236 18.69 6.44 17.28
N SER A 237 18.48 6.01 16.04
CA SER A 237 17.73 6.80 15.06
C SER A 237 16.25 6.92 15.46
N ARG A 238 15.70 8.10 15.16
CA ARG A 238 14.28 8.40 15.31
C ARG A 238 13.67 8.62 13.94
N ILE A 239 12.53 7.96 13.69
CA ILE A 239 11.78 8.07 12.43
C ILE A 239 10.48 8.79 12.73
N ARG A 240 10.30 9.96 12.12
CA ARG A 240 9.06 10.72 12.24
C ARG A 240 8.19 10.49 11.01
N LEU A 241 6.94 10.10 11.25
CA LEU A 241 5.92 9.92 10.22
C LEU A 241 4.78 10.91 10.46
N ALA A 242 4.49 11.69 9.44
CA ALA A 242 3.26 12.49 9.40
C ALA A 242 2.04 11.56 9.26
N PRO A 243 0.82 12.07 9.46
CA PRO A 243 -0.40 11.34 9.09
C PRO A 243 -0.36 10.89 7.63
N GLU A 244 -0.97 9.73 7.33
CA GLU A 244 -1.13 9.19 5.97
C GLU A 244 0.19 9.20 5.17
N THR A 245 1.27 8.70 5.78
CA THR A 245 2.61 8.73 5.20
C THR A 245 3.25 7.35 5.20
N MET A 246 3.96 7.02 4.13
CA MET A 246 4.89 5.90 4.08
C MET A 246 6.30 6.41 3.79
N LEU A 247 7.27 5.92 4.54
CA LEU A 247 8.71 6.16 4.32
C LEU A 247 9.39 4.85 3.95
N VAL A 248 10.24 4.88 2.93
CA VAL A 248 11.04 3.73 2.50
C VAL A 248 12.51 4.12 2.49
N TYR A 249 13.26 3.51 3.40
CA TYR A 249 14.72 3.60 3.49
C TYR A 249 15.33 2.39 2.80
N THR A 250 16.17 2.59 1.82
CA THR A 250 16.75 1.48 1.05
C THR A 250 18.18 1.76 0.62
N SER A 251 19.01 0.71 0.66
CA SER A 251 20.35 0.69 0.04
C SER A 251 20.34 0.02 -1.33
N LEU A 252 19.18 -0.41 -1.81
CA LEU A 252 19.02 -0.96 -3.16
C LEU A 252 18.87 0.18 -4.19
N GLU A 253 19.47 0.00 -5.37
CA GLU A 253 19.39 0.92 -6.53
C GLU A 253 18.20 0.58 -7.46
#